data_b6eaaf184031a84e0877b5d4a96e3d93
#
_entry.id   b6eaaf184031a84e0877b5d4a96e3d93
#
_cell.length_a   1.000
_cell.length_b   1.000
_cell.length_c   1.000
_cell.angle_alpha   90.00
_cell.angle_beta   90.00
_cell.angle_gamma   90.00
#
_symmetry.space_group_name_H-M   'P 1'
#
loop_
_entity.id
_entity.type
_entity.pdbx_description
1 polymer ?
#
loop_
_entity_poly.entity_id
_entity_poly.type
_entity_poly.pdbx_seq_one_letter_code
_entity_poly.pdbx_strand_id
1 'polypeptide(L)'
;MSILTTQNLSIGYSKKGRTDIIQSQLNLQLQAGELVCLIGPNGSGKSTLLRTLAGLQKPMLGKTCIDDREIITLKQQEKALLIALVLTERIDIENATVYNLVSLGRHPHSNWWGNITDDEDAIIREAIEMVHLEHKLSQNINELSDGERQRAMIAKALAQDTPIIMLDEPTAHLDLPNRVEIMLLLHRLSHKTGKAILLSTHELDLALQAADRIWLMSADKGVECGVPEDLVFNGSFNRAFESKSYFFNASNGNFSMNYPMTKKVWVSGDKTRMYWTFRALARAGYAVVQDAGVQILVTESGWLLNDKSISTVEELLQELGALFTDQ
;
A
#
# COMPACT_ATOMS: atom_id res chain seq x y z
N MET A 1 -0.08 21.40 -8.31
CA MET A 1 -0.10 21.38 -9.78
C MET A 1 0.13 19.93 -10.22
N SER A 2 -0.66 19.43 -11.18
CA SER A 2 -0.55 18.05 -11.64
C SER A 2 0.74 17.87 -12.45
N ILE A 3 1.60 16.94 -12.03
CA ILE A 3 2.87 16.67 -12.68
C ILE A 3 2.78 15.51 -13.68
N LEU A 4 1.86 14.55 -13.44
CA LEU A 4 1.57 13.45 -14.34
C LEU A 4 0.06 13.39 -14.57
N THR A 5 -0.34 13.21 -15.83
CA THR A 5 -1.74 13.03 -16.23
C THR A 5 -1.89 11.88 -17.19
N THR A 6 -3.05 11.24 -17.19
CA THR A 6 -3.43 10.25 -18.19
C THR A 6 -4.69 10.71 -18.94
N GLN A 7 -4.79 10.38 -20.20
CA GLN A 7 -5.94 10.73 -21.05
C GLN A 7 -6.47 9.45 -21.71
N ASN A 8 -7.65 9.00 -21.25
CA ASN A 8 -8.33 7.79 -21.74
C ASN A 8 -7.40 6.57 -21.83
N LEU A 9 -6.51 6.44 -20.83
CA LEU A 9 -5.47 5.43 -20.80
C LEU A 9 -6.10 4.04 -20.67
N SER A 10 -5.71 3.11 -21.53
CA SER A 10 -6.03 1.68 -21.41
C SER A 10 -4.73 0.90 -21.26
N ILE A 11 -4.70 0.00 -20.27
CA ILE A 11 -3.55 -0.85 -19.97
C ILE A 11 -3.90 -2.32 -20.18
N GLY A 12 -2.90 -3.12 -20.52
CA GLY A 12 -3.07 -4.54 -20.76
C GLY A 12 -1.89 -5.14 -21.49
N TYR A 13 -2.10 -6.30 -22.10
CA TYR A 13 -1.06 -7.04 -22.81
C TYR A 13 -1.51 -7.38 -24.24
N SER A 14 -0.56 -7.36 -25.17
CA SER A 14 -0.75 -7.90 -26.50
C SER A 14 0.21 -9.09 -26.70
N LYS A 15 -0.32 -10.29 -26.87
CA LYS A 15 0.46 -11.51 -27.04
C LYS A 15 -0.10 -12.31 -28.22
N LYS A 16 0.73 -12.55 -29.24
CA LYS A 16 0.37 -13.37 -30.44
C LYS A 16 -0.97 -12.97 -31.10
N GLY A 17 -1.22 -11.65 -31.24
CA GLY A 17 -2.44 -11.14 -31.91
C GLY A 17 -3.69 -11.12 -31.01
N ARG A 18 -3.59 -11.54 -29.74
CA ARG A 18 -4.65 -11.43 -28.74
C ARG A 18 -4.38 -10.23 -27.85
N THR A 19 -5.33 -9.33 -27.77
CA THR A 19 -5.27 -8.15 -26.92
C THR A 19 -6.10 -8.41 -25.66
N ASP A 20 -5.47 -8.27 -24.50
CA ASP A 20 -6.10 -8.42 -23.19
C ASP A 20 -6.03 -7.07 -22.46
N ILE A 21 -7.16 -6.36 -22.41
CA ILE A 21 -7.29 -5.06 -21.74
C ILE A 21 -7.65 -5.34 -20.29
N ILE A 22 -6.80 -4.89 -19.35
CA ILE A 22 -7.02 -5.04 -17.91
C ILE A 22 -7.83 -3.87 -17.38
N GLN A 23 -7.48 -2.65 -17.77
CA GLN A 23 -8.19 -1.44 -17.38
C GLN A 23 -8.29 -0.50 -18.59
N SER A 24 -9.36 0.29 -18.64
CA SER A 24 -9.61 1.21 -19.75
C SER A 24 -10.13 2.57 -19.28
N GLN A 25 -9.98 3.58 -20.14
CA GLN A 25 -10.51 4.94 -19.94
C GLN A 25 -10.03 5.61 -18.65
N LEU A 26 -8.79 5.32 -18.21
CA LEU A 26 -8.21 5.90 -17.02
C LEU A 26 -7.81 7.35 -17.28
N ASN A 27 -8.35 8.26 -16.43
CA ASN A 27 -8.03 9.68 -16.42
C ASN A 27 -7.51 10.03 -15.02
N LEU A 28 -6.21 9.80 -14.80
CA LEU A 28 -5.53 9.91 -13.52
C LEU A 28 -4.71 11.19 -13.47
N GLN A 29 -4.50 11.71 -12.26
CA GLN A 29 -3.66 12.88 -12.00
C GLN A 29 -2.82 12.64 -10.77
N LEU A 30 -1.51 12.84 -10.87
CA LEU A 30 -0.55 12.79 -9.78
C LEU A 30 -0.02 14.21 -9.54
N GLN A 31 -0.07 14.68 -8.30
CA GLN A 31 0.37 16.02 -7.94
C GLN A 31 1.75 16.00 -7.27
N ALA A 32 2.50 17.09 -7.41
CA ALA A 32 3.76 17.25 -6.71
C ALA A 32 3.53 17.33 -5.20
N GLY A 33 4.43 16.71 -4.42
CA GLY A 33 4.38 16.73 -2.96
C GLY A 33 3.37 15.77 -2.33
N GLU A 34 2.68 14.93 -3.10
CA GLU A 34 1.72 13.95 -2.58
C GLU A 34 2.32 12.54 -2.51
N LEU A 35 1.96 11.81 -1.45
CA LEU A 35 2.09 10.35 -1.39
C LEU A 35 0.78 9.72 -1.87
N VAL A 36 0.83 9.02 -3.00
CA VAL A 36 -0.32 8.31 -3.57
C VAL A 36 -0.12 6.81 -3.43
N CYS A 37 -1.10 6.12 -2.83
CA CYS A 37 -1.11 4.67 -2.73
C CYS A 37 -2.05 4.05 -3.77
N LEU A 38 -1.51 3.21 -4.64
CA LEU A 38 -2.24 2.42 -5.60
C LEU A 38 -2.63 1.08 -4.98
N ILE A 39 -3.93 0.89 -4.73
CA ILE A 39 -4.49 -0.26 -4.03
C ILE A 39 -5.47 -1.00 -4.94
N GLY A 40 -5.60 -2.29 -4.76
CA GLY A 40 -6.58 -3.11 -5.47
C GLY A 40 -6.29 -4.60 -5.32
N PRO A 41 -7.24 -5.47 -5.69
CA PRO A 41 -7.07 -6.91 -5.65
C PRO A 41 -5.85 -7.40 -6.47
N ASN A 42 -5.41 -8.63 -6.19
CA ASN A 42 -4.41 -9.27 -7.04
C ASN A 42 -4.95 -9.44 -8.46
N GLY A 43 -4.09 -9.17 -9.45
CA GLY A 43 -4.48 -9.24 -10.85
C GLY A 43 -5.24 -8.01 -11.38
N SER A 44 -5.57 -7.01 -10.56
CA SER A 44 -6.25 -5.78 -11.03
C SER A 44 -5.40 -4.93 -11.98
N GLY A 45 -4.08 -5.17 -12.07
CA GLY A 45 -3.20 -4.48 -13.00
C GLY A 45 -2.32 -3.39 -12.40
N LYS A 46 -2.10 -3.35 -11.08
CA LYS A 46 -1.29 -2.33 -10.39
C LYS A 46 0.11 -2.16 -10.99
N SER A 47 0.89 -3.24 -11.06
CA SER A 47 2.25 -3.21 -11.64
C SER A 47 2.23 -2.89 -13.16
N THR A 48 1.18 -3.32 -13.88
CA THR A 48 0.98 -2.97 -15.29
C THR A 48 0.73 -1.47 -15.43
N LEU A 49 -0.09 -0.87 -14.56
CA LEU A 49 -0.33 0.56 -14.55
C LEU A 49 0.96 1.33 -14.24
N LEU A 50 1.69 0.98 -13.18
CA LEU A 50 2.97 1.60 -12.84
C LEU A 50 3.97 1.56 -14.00
N ARG A 51 4.15 0.39 -14.63
CA ARG A 51 5.05 0.24 -15.80
C ARG A 51 4.59 1.07 -17.00
N THR A 52 3.28 1.19 -17.22
CA THR A 52 2.73 2.02 -18.32
C THR A 52 2.92 3.51 -18.02
N LEU A 53 2.67 3.96 -16.78
CA LEU A 53 2.91 5.33 -16.36
C LEU A 53 4.39 5.72 -16.43
N ALA A 54 5.29 4.79 -16.10
CA ALA A 54 6.74 4.98 -16.22
C ALA A 54 7.26 4.91 -17.67
N GLY A 55 6.40 4.64 -18.65
CA GLY A 55 6.79 4.50 -20.07
C GLY A 55 7.66 3.29 -20.38
N LEU A 56 7.66 2.27 -19.49
CA LEU A 56 8.33 0.98 -19.68
C LEU A 56 7.46 0.01 -20.49
N GLN A 57 6.15 0.22 -20.46
CA GLN A 57 5.18 -0.55 -21.23
C GLN A 57 4.32 0.41 -22.06
N LYS A 58 4.08 0.06 -23.33
CA LYS A 58 3.19 0.85 -24.20
C LYS A 58 1.75 0.74 -23.71
N PRO A 59 1.00 1.86 -23.67
CA PRO A 59 -0.44 1.79 -23.46
C PRO A 59 -1.13 1.05 -24.59
N MET A 60 -2.27 0.42 -24.30
CA MET A 60 -3.12 -0.18 -25.32
C MET A 60 -3.88 0.90 -26.10
N LEU A 61 -4.38 1.92 -25.37
CA LEU A 61 -5.02 3.13 -25.92
C LEU A 61 -4.72 4.31 -24.98
N GLY A 62 -4.94 5.52 -25.49
CA GLY A 62 -4.72 6.74 -24.71
C GLY A 62 -3.24 7.06 -24.52
N LYS A 63 -2.94 7.95 -23.58
CA LYS A 63 -1.57 8.42 -23.32
C LYS A 63 -1.34 8.80 -21.86
N THR A 64 -0.07 8.78 -21.46
CA THR A 64 0.45 9.34 -20.20
C THR A 64 1.33 10.54 -20.53
N CYS A 65 1.10 11.66 -19.87
CA CYS A 65 1.88 12.88 -20.04
C CYS A 65 2.52 13.31 -18.71
N ILE A 66 3.75 13.80 -18.78
CA ILE A 66 4.46 14.48 -17.70
C ILE A 66 4.83 15.86 -18.22
N ASP A 67 4.44 16.91 -17.49
CA ASP A 67 4.61 18.30 -17.93
C ASP A 67 4.20 18.49 -19.40
N ASP A 68 2.99 18.00 -19.76
CA ASP A 68 2.38 18.01 -21.09
C ASP A 68 3.13 17.23 -22.18
N ARG A 69 4.24 16.56 -21.87
CA ARG A 69 5.00 15.71 -22.79
C ARG A 69 4.56 14.25 -22.67
N GLU A 70 4.22 13.62 -23.78
CA GLU A 70 3.83 12.21 -23.80
C GLU A 70 5.04 11.31 -23.51
N ILE A 71 4.98 10.53 -22.40
CA ILE A 71 6.13 9.76 -21.87
C ILE A 71 6.66 8.71 -22.88
N ILE A 72 5.77 8.10 -23.68
CA ILE A 72 6.19 7.03 -24.60
C ILE A 72 7.05 7.54 -25.76
N THR A 73 6.96 8.83 -26.07
CA THR A 73 7.75 9.46 -27.15
C THR A 73 9.14 9.87 -26.72
N LEU A 74 9.38 9.96 -25.40
CA LEU A 74 10.65 10.37 -24.84
C LEU A 74 11.71 9.27 -24.95
N LYS A 75 12.98 9.68 -25.10
CA LYS A 75 14.13 8.76 -25.02
C LYS A 75 14.28 8.22 -23.60
N GLN A 76 14.96 7.08 -23.47
CA GLN A 76 15.14 6.43 -22.17
C GLN A 76 15.83 7.35 -21.14
N GLN A 77 16.83 8.12 -21.56
CA GLN A 77 17.50 9.07 -20.68
C GLN A 77 16.58 10.20 -20.21
N GLU A 78 15.71 10.73 -21.10
CA GLU A 78 14.73 11.76 -20.73
C GLU A 78 13.71 11.24 -19.71
N LYS A 79 13.24 9.98 -19.90
CA LYS A 79 12.37 9.30 -18.93
C LYS A 79 13.05 9.16 -17.57
N ALA A 80 14.34 8.78 -17.56
CA ALA A 80 15.12 8.60 -16.34
C ALA A 80 15.38 9.93 -15.59
N LEU A 81 15.25 11.07 -16.23
CA LEU A 81 15.30 12.40 -15.58
C LEU A 81 13.93 12.83 -15.02
N LEU A 82 12.84 12.14 -15.36
CA LEU A 82 11.49 12.48 -14.93
C LEU A 82 10.93 11.50 -13.91
N ILE A 83 11.31 10.23 -13.97
CA ILE A 83 10.78 9.17 -13.10
C ILE A 83 11.93 8.31 -12.57
N ALA A 84 12.00 8.17 -11.25
CA ALA A 84 12.74 7.12 -10.60
C ALA A 84 11.80 5.94 -10.30
N LEU A 85 12.24 4.71 -10.57
CA LEU A 85 11.44 3.52 -10.37
C LEU A 85 12.16 2.53 -9.45
N VAL A 86 11.45 2.08 -8.42
CA VAL A 86 11.86 1.02 -7.50
C VAL A 86 10.93 -0.17 -7.72
N LEU A 87 11.48 -1.28 -8.22
CA LEU A 87 10.75 -2.52 -8.45
C LEU A 87 10.92 -3.47 -7.26
N THR A 88 10.01 -4.41 -7.13
CA THR A 88 10.04 -5.46 -6.08
C THR A 88 11.21 -6.45 -6.27
N GLU A 89 11.78 -6.53 -7.47
CA GLU A 89 12.87 -7.44 -7.77
C GLU A 89 14.13 -7.09 -6.96
N ARG A 90 14.72 -8.10 -6.34
CA ARG A 90 16.00 -7.93 -5.61
C ARG A 90 17.11 -7.61 -6.60
N ILE A 91 17.80 -6.49 -6.36
CA ILE A 91 19.05 -6.18 -7.06
C ILE A 91 20.16 -6.87 -6.29
N ASP A 92 20.80 -7.85 -6.92
CA ASP A 92 22.00 -8.50 -6.41
C ASP A 92 23.21 -7.96 -7.17
N ILE A 93 24.03 -7.17 -6.48
CA ILE A 93 25.28 -6.62 -7.00
C ILE A 93 26.38 -7.10 -6.07
N GLU A 94 27.22 -7.99 -6.56
CA GLU A 94 28.36 -8.49 -5.79
C GLU A 94 29.28 -7.35 -5.36
N ASN A 95 29.66 -7.34 -4.07
CA ASN A 95 30.62 -6.41 -3.47
C ASN A 95 30.25 -4.91 -3.55
N ALA A 96 28.97 -4.57 -3.77
CA ALA A 96 28.54 -3.17 -3.75
C ALA A 96 28.26 -2.70 -2.32
N THR A 97 28.74 -1.49 -1.99
CA THR A 97 28.38 -0.80 -0.75
C THR A 97 27.07 -0.03 -0.90
N VAL A 98 26.51 0.46 0.22
CA VAL A 98 25.36 1.38 0.20
C VAL A 98 25.67 2.59 -0.68
N TYR A 99 26.84 3.20 -0.53
CA TYR A 99 27.27 4.33 -1.36
C TYR A 99 27.28 3.96 -2.85
N ASN A 100 27.87 2.81 -3.21
CA ASN A 100 27.91 2.36 -4.61
C ASN A 100 26.50 2.14 -5.18
N LEU A 101 25.59 1.55 -4.42
CA LEU A 101 24.20 1.37 -4.86
C LEU A 101 23.51 2.70 -5.11
N VAL A 102 23.63 3.65 -4.17
CA VAL A 102 22.96 4.96 -4.27
C VAL A 102 23.56 5.80 -5.39
N SER A 103 24.87 5.74 -5.61
CA SER A 103 25.55 6.44 -6.70
C SER A 103 25.04 6.03 -8.10
N LEU A 104 24.52 4.80 -8.26
CA LEU A 104 23.86 4.40 -9.51
C LEU A 104 22.63 5.26 -9.85
N GLY A 105 22.02 5.92 -8.86
CA GLY A 105 20.96 6.90 -9.09
C GLY A 105 21.41 8.08 -9.93
N ARG A 106 22.70 8.44 -9.91
CA ARG A 106 23.25 9.56 -10.68
C ARG A 106 23.53 9.24 -12.15
N HIS A 107 23.44 7.95 -12.54
CA HIS A 107 23.75 7.53 -13.91
C HIS A 107 23.04 8.33 -15.02
N PRO A 108 21.76 8.74 -14.91
CA PRO A 108 21.12 9.57 -15.93
C PRO A 108 21.74 10.97 -16.10
N HIS A 109 22.45 11.48 -15.10
CA HIS A 109 23.09 12.79 -15.07
C HIS A 109 24.58 12.72 -15.40
N SER A 110 25.21 11.53 -15.26
CA SER A 110 26.65 11.39 -15.44
C SER A 110 27.06 11.52 -16.90
N ASN A 111 28.24 12.08 -17.12
CA ASN A 111 28.92 12.14 -18.41
C ASN A 111 29.43 10.74 -18.81
N TRP A 112 29.83 10.58 -20.09
CA TRP A 112 30.37 9.35 -20.69
C TRP A 112 31.49 8.66 -19.87
N TRP A 113 32.22 9.43 -19.04
CA TRP A 113 33.35 8.95 -18.24
C TRP A 113 32.95 8.44 -16.84
N GLY A 114 31.69 8.61 -16.40
CA GLY A 114 31.15 8.06 -15.14
C GLY A 114 31.81 8.60 -13.86
N ASN A 115 32.57 9.69 -13.93
CA ASN A 115 33.20 10.29 -12.75
C ASN A 115 32.12 11.04 -11.93
N ILE A 116 32.07 10.74 -10.64
CA ILE A 116 31.19 11.44 -9.68
C ILE A 116 31.87 12.78 -9.36
N THR A 117 31.16 13.88 -9.55
CA THR A 117 31.61 15.24 -9.16
C THR A 117 31.32 15.48 -7.67
N ASP A 118 31.91 16.53 -7.08
CA ASP A 118 31.67 16.91 -5.69
C ASP A 118 30.17 17.22 -5.44
N ASP A 119 29.50 17.86 -6.40
CA ASP A 119 28.06 18.13 -6.33
C ASP A 119 27.22 16.82 -6.34
N GLU A 120 27.62 15.85 -7.16
CA GLU A 120 26.95 14.54 -7.20
C GLU A 120 27.20 13.73 -5.92
N ASP A 121 28.41 13.81 -5.34
CA ASP A 121 28.71 13.19 -4.03
C ASP A 121 27.83 13.79 -2.93
N ALA A 122 27.64 15.11 -2.92
CA ALA A 122 26.75 15.77 -1.97
C ALA A 122 25.30 15.27 -2.09
N ILE A 123 24.77 15.15 -3.31
CA ILE A 123 23.42 14.62 -3.56
C ILE A 123 23.30 13.16 -3.10
N ILE A 124 24.30 12.33 -3.35
CA ILE A 124 24.33 10.92 -2.93
C ILE A 124 24.27 10.84 -1.40
N ARG A 125 25.12 11.63 -0.70
CA ARG A 125 25.16 11.63 0.77
C ARG A 125 23.87 12.14 1.38
N GLU A 126 23.30 13.22 0.84
CA GLU A 126 22.00 13.74 1.27
C GLU A 126 20.90 12.69 1.12
N ALA A 127 20.85 11.99 -0.02
CA ALA A 127 19.88 10.93 -0.24
C ALA A 127 20.02 9.78 0.78
N ILE A 128 21.26 9.42 1.16
CA ILE A 128 21.53 8.39 2.18
C ILE A 128 21.12 8.87 3.58
N GLU A 129 21.39 10.13 3.91
CA GLU A 129 20.98 10.76 5.18
C GLU A 129 19.44 10.81 5.30
N MET A 130 18.74 11.18 4.22
CA MET A 130 17.26 11.23 4.21
C MET A 130 16.61 9.90 4.56
N VAL A 131 17.29 8.77 4.35
CA VAL A 131 16.80 7.43 4.69
C VAL A 131 17.44 6.84 5.95
N HIS A 132 18.25 7.62 6.68
CA HIS A 132 18.95 7.25 7.92
C HIS A 132 19.92 6.06 7.76
N LEU A 133 20.71 6.06 6.69
CA LEU A 133 21.76 5.06 6.41
C LEU A 133 23.17 5.63 6.38
N GLU A 134 23.41 6.88 6.87
CA GLU A 134 24.70 7.56 6.88
C GLU A 134 25.79 6.75 7.61
N HIS A 135 25.41 6.00 8.65
CA HIS A 135 26.32 5.15 9.42
C HIS A 135 26.71 3.84 8.71
N LYS A 136 26.11 3.56 7.54
CA LYS A 136 26.30 2.32 6.76
C LYS A 136 26.84 2.54 5.34
N LEU A 137 27.35 3.73 5.04
CA LEU A 137 27.88 4.12 3.72
C LEU A 137 28.79 3.06 3.08
N SER A 138 29.72 2.51 3.87
CA SER A 138 30.72 1.54 3.40
C SER A 138 30.29 0.08 3.59
N GLN A 139 29.12 -0.18 4.18
CA GLN A 139 28.65 -1.54 4.41
C GLN A 139 28.17 -2.17 3.10
N ASN A 140 28.47 -3.47 2.93
CA ASN A 140 28.00 -4.23 1.77
C ASN A 140 26.48 -4.39 1.80
N ILE A 141 25.81 -4.18 0.66
CA ILE A 141 24.35 -4.26 0.55
C ILE A 141 23.80 -5.66 0.88
N ASN A 142 24.60 -6.69 0.72
CA ASN A 142 24.23 -8.07 1.04
C ASN A 142 24.21 -8.35 2.56
N GLU A 143 24.84 -7.48 3.36
CA GLU A 143 24.85 -7.56 4.82
C GLU A 143 23.73 -6.73 5.48
N LEU A 144 22.94 -6.00 4.67
CA LEU A 144 21.85 -5.21 5.16
C LEU A 144 20.62 -6.09 5.48
N SER A 145 19.88 -5.73 6.50
CA SER A 145 18.51 -6.23 6.70
C SER A 145 17.61 -5.85 5.52
N ASP A 146 16.49 -6.56 5.34
CA ASP A 146 15.56 -6.26 4.25
C ASP A 146 15.03 -4.81 4.33
N GLY A 147 14.75 -4.29 5.54
CA GLY A 147 14.34 -2.90 5.74
C GLY A 147 15.42 -1.88 5.39
N GLU A 148 16.69 -2.14 5.76
CA GLU A 148 17.83 -1.29 5.39
C GLU A 148 18.09 -1.33 3.89
N ARG A 149 17.99 -2.50 3.28
CA ARG A 149 18.11 -2.66 1.84
C ARG A 149 17.03 -1.88 1.11
N GLN A 150 15.79 -1.93 1.58
CA GLN A 150 14.70 -1.14 1.01
C GLN A 150 14.94 0.35 1.15
N ARG A 151 15.43 0.83 2.29
CA ARG A 151 15.85 2.23 2.48
C ARG A 151 16.97 2.63 1.50
N ALA A 152 17.96 1.76 1.27
CA ALA A 152 19.02 2.02 0.29
C ALA A 152 18.49 2.11 -1.16
N MET A 153 17.47 1.31 -1.52
CA MET A 153 16.79 1.42 -2.81
C MET A 153 16.01 2.72 -2.96
N ILE A 154 15.37 3.19 -1.88
CA ILE A 154 14.69 4.49 -1.85
C ILE A 154 15.74 5.62 -1.97
N ALA A 155 16.87 5.53 -1.26
CA ALA A 155 17.97 6.50 -1.39
C ALA A 155 18.51 6.59 -2.82
N LYS A 156 18.67 5.45 -3.51
CA LYS A 156 19.04 5.42 -4.93
C LYS A 156 18.03 6.18 -5.79
N ALA A 157 16.73 6.00 -5.55
CA ALA A 157 15.68 6.71 -6.26
C ALA A 157 15.68 8.22 -5.95
N LEU A 158 15.97 8.61 -4.70
CA LEU A 158 16.15 10.01 -4.31
C LEU A 158 17.37 10.65 -4.99
N ALA A 159 18.50 9.94 -5.01
CA ALA A 159 19.73 10.42 -5.65
C ALA A 159 19.56 10.59 -7.18
N GLN A 160 18.61 9.92 -7.81
CA GLN A 160 18.27 10.12 -9.22
C GLN A 160 17.67 11.51 -9.46
N ASP A 161 17.21 12.19 -8.41
CA ASP A 161 16.72 13.56 -8.40
C ASP A 161 15.63 13.86 -9.44
N THR A 162 14.66 12.99 -9.52
CA THR A 162 13.50 13.11 -10.40
C THR A 162 12.32 13.75 -9.67
N PRO A 163 11.40 14.43 -10.38
CA PRO A 163 10.18 14.97 -9.80
C PRO A 163 9.17 13.88 -9.37
N ILE A 164 9.26 12.68 -9.95
CA ILE A 164 8.35 11.55 -9.64
C ILE A 164 9.16 10.35 -9.19
N ILE A 165 8.72 9.70 -8.09
CA ILE A 165 9.23 8.41 -7.64
C ILE A 165 8.08 7.40 -7.66
N MET A 166 8.26 6.29 -8.35
CA MET A 166 7.29 5.18 -8.38
C MET A 166 7.88 3.95 -7.72
N LEU A 167 7.11 3.30 -6.84
CA LEU A 167 7.56 2.10 -6.12
C LEU A 167 6.52 0.98 -6.30
N ASP A 168 6.99 -0.19 -6.73
CA ASP A 168 6.14 -1.37 -6.86
C ASP A 168 6.34 -2.25 -5.62
N GLU A 169 5.33 -2.27 -4.74
CA GLU A 169 5.29 -3.03 -3.47
C GLU A 169 6.52 -2.84 -2.56
N PRO A 170 6.88 -1.60 -2.17
CA PRO A 170 8.11 -1.32 -1.43
C PRO A 170 8.15 -1.91 -0.02
N THR A 171 7.03 -2.39 0.50
CA THR A 171 6.91 -3.01 1.82
C THR A 171 6.84 -4.54 1.76
N ALA A 172 6.92 -5.14 0.56
CA ALA A 172 6.90 -6.59 0.41
C ALA A 172 8.09 -7.24 1.16
N HIS A 173 7.81 -8.37 1.81
CA HIS A 173 8.77 -9.16 2.60
C HIS A 173 9.34 -8.48 3.86
N LEU A 174 8.87 -7.29 4.23
CA LEU A 174 9.24 -6.63 5.47
C LEU A 174 8.35 -7.10 6.63
N ASP A 175 8.90 -7.10 7.84
CA ASP A 175 8.11 -7.22 9.07
C ASP A 175 7.30 -5.95 9.35
N LEU A 176 6.33 -6.02 10.24
CA LEU A 176 5.40 -4.92 10.51
C LEU A 176 6.10 -3.61 10.92
N PRO A 177 7.10 -3.59 11.84
CA PRO A 177 7.80 -2.36 12.18
C PRO A 177 8.47 -1.70 10.97
N ASN A 178 9.18 -2.47 10.14
CA ASN A 178 9.83 -1.95 8.95
C ASN A 178 8.84 -1.45 7.90
N ARG A 179 7.66 -2.10 7.73
CA ARG A 179 6.59 -1.59 6.85
C ARG A 179 6.11 -0.21 7.29
N VAL A 180 5.83 -0.05 8.59
CA VAL A 180 5.40 1.24 9.17
C VAL A 180 6.45 2.31 8.94
N GLU A 181 7.73 2.00 9.22
CA GLU A 181 8.84 2.95 9.02
C GLU A 181 9.00 3.38 7.55
N ILE A 182 8.90 2.45 6.59
CA ILE A 182 8.96 2.77 5.17
C ILE A 182 7.79 3.68 4.75
N MET A 183 6.57 3.38 5.18
CA MET A 183 5.42 4.22 4.85
C MET A 183 5.54 5.63 5.41
N LEU A 184 5.96 5.77 6.68
CA LEU A 184 6.23 7.07 7.31
C LEU A 184 7.39 7.81 6.62
N LEU A 185 8.42 7.09 6.18
CA LEU A 185 9.54 7.67 5.44
C LEU A 185 9.05 8.25 4.11
N LEU A 186 8.31 7.47 3.31
CA LEU A 186 7.81 7.92 2.01
C LEU A 186 6.86 9.12 2.13
N HIS A 187 5.97 9.12 3.13
CA HIS A 187 5.13 10.27 3.43
C HIS A 187 5.96 11.53 3.75
N ARG A 188 6.94 11.43 4.65
CA ARG A 188 7.82 12.56 4.96
C ARG A 188 8.63 13.03 3.76
N LEU A 189 9.10 12.11 2.93
CA LEU A 189 9.88 12.44 1.74
C LEU A 189 9.05 13.20 0.71
N SER A 190 7.80 12.79 0.43
CA SER A 190 6.94 13.52 -0.52
C SER A 190 6.75 14.97 -0.11
N HIS A 191 6.43 15.22 1.16
CA HIS A 191 6.22 16.58 1.69
C HIS A 191 7.51 17.41 1.82
N LYS A 192 8.62 16.79 2.29
CA LYS A 192 9.89 17.51 2.48
C LYS A 192 10.54 17.90 1.15
N THR A 193 10.49 17.01 0.16
CA THR A 193 11.18 17.22 -1.13
C THR A 193 10.27 17.81 -2.22
N GLY A 194 8.96 17.86 -2.00
CA GLY A 194 7.98 18.25 -3.02
C GLY A 194 7.84 17.26 -4.17
N LYS A 195 8.49 16.08 -4.09
CA LYS A 195 8.39 15.05 -5.12
C LYS A 195 7.03 14.33 -5.04
N ALA A 196 6.48 13.97 -6.19
CA ALA A 196 5.32 13.10 -6.26
C ALA A 196 5.77 11.65 -6.02
N ILE A 197 5.17 10.97 -5.06
CA ILE A 197 5.47 9.56 -4.76
C ILE A 197 4.23 8.71 -5.02
N LEU A 198 4.33 7.77 -5.95
CA LEU A 198 3.28 6.79 -6.25
C LEU A 198 3.78 5.39 -5.89
N LEU A 199 3.11 4.70 -4.98
CA LEU A 199 3.47 3.33 -4.65
C LEU A 199 2.28 2.38 -4.82
N SER A 200 2.53 1.16 -5.29
CA SER A 200 1.59 0.06 -5.16
C SER A 200 1.77 -0.64 -3.83
N THR A 201 0.67 -1.05 -3.19
CA THR A 201 0.74 -1.78 -1.93
C THR A 201 -0.47 -2.69 -1.72
N HIS A 202 -0.27 -3.73 -0.91
CA HIS A 202 -1.33 -4.57 -0.35
C HIS A 202 -1.64 -4.23 1.12
N GLU A 203 -0.86 -3.34 1.72
CA GLU A 203 -0.99 -2.91 3.12
C GLU A 203 -2.08 -1.82 3.23
N LEU A 204 -3.35 -2.25 3.22
CA LEU A 204 -4.48 -1.32 3.21
C LEU A 204 -4.49 -0.39 4.42
N ASP A 205 -4.29 -0.95 5.61
CA ASP A 205 -4.32 -0.19 6.87
C ASP A 205 -3.25 0.91 6.89
N LEU A 206 -2.03 0.59 6.46
CA LEU A 206 -0.94 1.56 6.37
C LEU A 206 -1.18 2.61 5.28
N ALA A 207 -1.78 2.22 4.17
CA ALA A 207 -2.12 3.15 3.11
C ALA A 207 -3.24 4.13 3.54
N LEU A 208 -4.25 3.66 4.25
CA LEU A 208 -5.31 4.52 4.81
C LEU A 208 -4.76 5.54 5.82
N GLN A 209 -3.68 5.20 6.54
CA GLN A 209 -3.06 6.06 7.53
C GLN A 209 -2.02 7.04 6.96
N ALA A 210 -1.35 6.70 5.88
CA ALA A 210 -0.17 7.44 5.40
C ALA A 210 -0.39 8.16 4.06
N ALA A 211 -1.34 7.74 3.22
CA ALA A 211 -1.51 8.31 1.90
C ALA A 211 -2.26 9.65 1.93
N ASP A 212 -1.77 10.63 1.18
CA ASP A 212 -2.54 11.85 0.90
C ASP A 212 -3.71 11.55 -0.04
N ARG A 213 -3.52 10.57 -0.94
CA ARG A 213 -4.53 10.14 -1.91
C ARG A 213 -4.39 8.65 -2.19
N ILE A 214 -5.53 8.00 -2.43
CA ILE A 214 -5.59 6.60 -2.86
C ILE A 214 -6.09 6.55 -4.31
N TRP A 215 -5.44 5.71 -5.10
CA TRP A 215 -5.95 5.21 -6.36
C TRP A 215 -6.43 3.78 -6.12
N LEU A 216 -7.73 3.63 -5.98
CA LEU A 216 -8.37 2.35 -5.68
C LEU A 216 -8.77 1.66 -6.98
N MET A 217 -8.04 0.64 -7.35
CA MET A 217 -8.24 -0.15 -8.56
C MET A 217 -9.18 -1.32 -8.30
N SER A 218 -10.23 -1.45 -9.08
CA SER A 218 -11.14 -2.61 -9.05
C SER A 218 -11.00 -3.42 -10.35
N ALA A 219 -11.38 -4.71 -10.31
CA ALA A 219 -11.25 -5.59 -11.48
C ALA A 219 -12.10 -5.10 -12.68
N ASP A 220 -13.34 -4.62 -12.41
CA ASP A 220 -14.33 -4.32 -13.44
C ASP A 220 -14.76 -2.85 -13.51
N LYS A 221 -14.28 -1.99 -12.61
CA LYS A 221 -14.82 -0.62 -12.43
C LYS A 221 -13.80 0.51 -12.59
N GLY A 222 -12.61 0.19 -13.13
CA GLY A 222 -11.56 1.19 -13.33
C GLY A 222 -10.84 1.56 -12.04
N VAL A 223 -10.41 2.83 -11.93
CA VAL A 223 -9.69 3.38 -10.78
C VAL A 223 -10.47 4.54 -10.19
N GLU A 224 -10.90 4.40 -8.94
CA GLU A 224 -11.48 5.48 -8.15
C GLU A 224 -10.37 6.21 -7.38
N CYS A 225 -10.34 7.54 -7.47
CA CYS A 225 -9.30 8.37 -6.86
C CYS A 225 -9.90 9.31 -5.82
N GLY A 226 -9.29 9.41 -4.64
CA GLY A 226 -9.76 10.29 -3.59
C GLY A 226 -8.86 10.30 -2.37
N VAL A 227 -9.15 11.15 -1.39
CA VAL A 227 -8.57 11.02 -0.06
C VAL A 227 -9.10 9.74 0.60
N PRO A 228 -8.33 9.11 1.48
CA PRO A 228 -8.72 7.81 2.08
C PRO A 228 -10.13 7.81 2.66
N GLU A 229 -10.48 8.83 3.42
CA GLU A 229 -11.76 8.94 4.15
C GLU A 229 -12.96 9.02 3.20
N ASP A 230 -12.87 9.79 2.12
CA ASP A 230 -13.95 9.91 1.13
C ASP A 230 -14.23 8.55 0.45
N LEU A 231 -13.17 7.79 0.14
CA LEU A 231 -13.31 6.45 -0.46
C LEU A 231 -13.87 5.42 0.53
N VAL A 232 -13.65 5.62 1.83
CA VAL A 232 -14.29 4.82 2.88
C VAL A 232 -15.77 5.19 2.97
N PHE A 233 -16.11 6.46 3.11
CA PHE A 233 -17.48 6.92 3.35
C PHE A 233 -18.42 6.67 2.16
N ASN A 234 -17.91 6.76 0.93
CA ASN A 234 -18.71 6.49 -0.26
C ASN A 234 -18.85 5.00 -0.59
N GLY A 235 -18.21 4.10 0.20
CA GLY A 235 -18.27 2.66 0.04
C GLY A 235 -17.40 2.08 -1.11
N SER A 236 -16.46 2.85 -1.65
CA SER A 236 -15.56 2.40 -2.74
C SER A 236 -14.78 1.14 -2.37
N PHE A 237 -14.28 1.04 -1.13
CA PHE A 237 -13.56 -0.14 -0.67
C PHE A 237 -14.40 -1.41 -0.71
N ASN A 238 -15.69 -1.34 -0.28
CA ASN A 238 -16.59 -2.49 -0.37
C ASN A 238 -16.81 -2.91 -1.82
N ARG A 239 -16.99 -1.95 -2.74
CA ARG A 239 -17.17 -2.24 -4.17
C ARG A 239 -15.92 -2.81 -4.83
N ALA A 240 -14.71 -2.33 -4.46
CA ALA A 240 -13.45 -2.78 -5.06
C ALA A 240 -13.04 -4.18 -4.59
N PHE A 241 -13.40 -4.53 -3.35
CA PHE A 241 -13.05 -5.80 -2.70
C PHE A 241 -14.28 -6.66 -2.39
N GLU A 242 -15.34 -6.56 -3.21
CA GLU A 242 -16.57 -7.32 -3.00
C GLU A 242 -16.30 -8.83 -2.97
N SER A 243 -16.71 -9.48 -1.86
CA SER A 243 -16.52 -10.91 -1.65
C SER A 243 -17.63 -11.48 -0.76
N LYS A 244 -17.99 -12.77 -0.97
CA LYS A 244 -18.89 -13.49 -0.07
C LYS A 244 -18.23 -13.85 1.26
N SER A 245 -16.90 -13.92 1.30
CA SER A 245 -16.14 -14.42 2.44
C SER A 245 -15.67 -13.33 3.39
N TYR A 246 -15.61 -12.07 2.95
CA TYR A 246 -15.17 -10.94 3.75
C TYR A 246 -15.79 -9.63 3.25
N PHE A 247 -15.76 -8.61 4.10
CA PHE A 247 -16.20 -7.25 3.78
C PHE A 247 -15.25 -6.23 4.42
N PHE A 248 -15.21 -5.04 3.86
CA PHE A 248 -14.48 -3.93 4.45
C PHE A 248 -15.33 -3.27 5.54
N ASN A 249 -14.82 -3.20 6.75
CA ASN A 249 -15.47 -2.56 7.88
C ASN A 249 -15.04 -1.09 7.98
N ALA A 250 -15.89 -0.18 7.52
CA ALA A 250 -15.63 1.26 7.51
C ALA A 250 -15.42 1.88 8.92
N SER A 251 -15.89 1.22 9.99
CA SER A 251 -15.74 1.76 11.36
C SER A 251 -14.33 1.62 11.91
N ASN A 252 -13.54 0.66 11.40
CA ASN A 252 -12.18 0.40 11.88
C ASN A 252 -11.13 0.31 10.76
N GLY A 253 -11.52 0.52 9.49
CA GLY A 253 -10.61 0.51 8.34
C GLY A 253 -10.04 -0.86 7.96
N ASN A 254 -10.59 -1.96 8.49
CA ASN A 254 -10.06 -3.30 8.29
C ASN A 254 -11.05 -4.23 7.58
N PHE A 255 -10.52 -5.28 6.96
CA PHE A 255 -11.36 -6.38 6.48
C PHE A 255 -11.81 -7.28 7.61
N SER A 256 -13.09 -7.62 7.59
CA SER A 256 -13.72 -8.57 8.51
C SER A 256 -14.20 -9.81 7.74
N MET A 257 -13.98 -10.98 8.32
CA MET A 257 -14.45 -12.23 7.74
C MET A 257 -15.96 -12.36 7.91
N ASN A 258 -16.62 -12.90 6.89
CA ASN A 258 -18.06 -13.15 6.91
C ASN A 258 -18.29 -14.57 7.42
N TYR A 259 -18.59 -14.72 8.70
CA TYR A 259 -18.88 -16.01 9.31
C TYR A 259 -20.38 -16.35 9.14
N PRO A 260 -20.73 -17.63 8.89
CA PRO A 260 -22.12 -18.07 8.98
C PRO A 260 -22.57 -17.99 10.45
N MET A 261 -23.50 -17.11 10.74
CA MET A 261 -24.02 -16.86 12.09
C MET A 261 -25.44 -17.46 12.21
N THR A 262 -25.56 -18.57 12.93
CA THR A 262 -26.82 -19.29 13.10
C THR A 262 -27.47 -19.10 14.48
N LYS A 263 -26.65 -18.72 15.48
CA LYS A 263 -27.06 -18.55 16.87
C LYS A 263 -27.14 -17.06 17.21
N LYS A 264 -28.10 -16.65 18.02
CA LYS A 264 -28.33 -15.23 18.33
C LYS A 264 -28.05 -14.95 19.81
N VAL A 265 -27.29 -13.88 20.09
CA VAL A 265 -27.00 -13.39 21.43
C VAL A 265 -27.17 -11.89 21.49
N TRP A 266 -27.50 -11.33 22.65
CA TRP A 266 -27.48 -9.91 22.92
C TRP A 266 -26.26 -9.56 23.77
N VAL A 267 -25.55 -8.47 23.40
CA VAL A 267 -24.32 -8.05 24.09
C VAL A 267 -24.41 -6.57 24.42
N SER A 268 -24.10 -6.22 25.66
CA SER A 268 -24.00 -4.83 26.11
C SER A 268 -22.82 -4.63 27.06
N GLY A 269 -22.44 -3.39 27.35
CA GLY A 269 -21.45 -3.07 28.38
C GLY A 269 -20.22 -2.30 27.88
N ASP A 270 -19.01 -2.63 28.38
CA ASP A 270 -17.77 -1.93 28.10
C ASP A 270 -17.37 -1.97 26.61
N LYS A 271 -17.18 -0.79 26.00
CA LYS A 271 -16.96 -0.66 24.54
C LYS A 271 -15.70 -1.35 24.04
N THR A 272 -14.62 -1.30 24.79
CA THR A 272 -13.31 -1.85 24.36
C THR A 272 -13.37 -3.37 24.38
N ARG A 273 -13.86 -3.95 25.45
CA ARG A 273 -14.04 -5.41 25.55
C ARG A 273 -15.13 -5.93 24.64
N MET A 274 -16.19 -5.16 24.38
CA MET A 274 -17.23 -5.52 23.42
C MET A 274 -16.68 -5.77 22.03
N TYR A 275 -15.74 -4.97 21.54
CA TYR A 275 -15.12 -5.17 20.24
C TYR A 275 -14.49 -6.57 20.10
N TRP A 276 -13.70 -6.98 21.09
CA TRP A 276 -13.07 -8.31 21.09
C TRP A 276 -14.07 -9.43 21.33
N THR A 277 -15.09 -9.19 22.16
CA THR A 277 -16.21 -10.13 22.39
C THR A 277 -16.96 -10.37 21.09
N PHE A 278 -17.31 -9.34 20.33
CA PHE A 278 -17.96 -9.49 19.02
C PHE A 278 -17.14 -10.32 18.04
N ARG A 279 -15.83 -10.10 18.00
CA ARG A 279 -14.92 -10.91 17.13
C ARG A 279 -14.91 -12.39 17.55
N ALA A 280 -14.89 -12.66 18.83
CA ALA A 280 -14.91 -14.03 19.35
C ALA A 280 -16.26 -14.72 19.05
N LEU A 281 -17.37 -14.03 19.30
CA LEU A 281 -18.71 -14.50 19.02
C LEU A 281 -18.94 -14.77 17.53
N ALA A 282 -18.55 -13.82 16.66
CA ALA A 282 -18.66 -13.99 15.21
C ALA A 282 -17.90 -15.22 14.72
N ARG A 283 -16.66 -15.42 15.18
CA ARG A 283 -15.83 -16.60 14.86
C ARG A 283 -16.47 -17.90 15.33
N ALA A 284 -17.22 -17.87 16.44
CA ALA A 284 -17.95 -19.02 16.98
C ALA A 284 -19.37 -19.21 16.41
N GLY A 285 -19.75 -18.38 15.42
CA GLY A 285 -21.04 -18.49 14.71
C GLY A 285 -22.24 -17.84 15.42
N TYR A 286 -21.97 -16.90 16.34
CA TYR A 286 -23.01 -16.16 17.06
C TYR A 286 -23.23 -14.78 16.42
N ALA A 287 -24.49 -14.46 16.07
CA ALA A 287 -24.92 -13.13 15.66
C ALA A 287 -25.30 -12.30 16.90
N VAL A 288 -24.76 -11.11 16.98
CA VAL A 288 -25.15 -10.14 18.01
C VAL A 288 -26.36 -9.36 17.50
N VAL A 289 -27.50 -9.46 18.20
CA VAL A 289 -28.78 -8.83 17.86
C VAL A 289 -29.35 -8.12 19.08
N GLN A 290 -30.27 -7.15 18.85
CA GLN A 290 -30.86 -6.37 19.97
C GLN A 290 -31.88 -7.16 20.78
N ASP A 291 -32.42 -8.25 20.24
CA ASP A 291 -33.41 -9.07 20.91
C ASP A 291 -32.97 -10.54 20.80
N ALA A 292 -32.39 -11.07 21.87
CA ALA A 292 -32.02 -12.47 21.99
C ALA A 292 -32.24 -12.96 23.43
N GLY A 293 -32.64 -14.24 23.55
CA GLY A 293 -32.89 -14.87 24.86
C GLY A 293 -31.61 -15.05 25.70
N VAL A 294 -30.43 -15.08 25.07
CA VAL A 294 -29.12 -15.19 25.76
C VAL A 294 -28.51 -13.80 25.83
N GLN A 295 -28.26 -13.32 27.04
CA GLN A 295 -27.74 -11.99 27.32
C GLN A 295 -26.31 -12.06 27.87
N ILE A 296 -25.43 -11.22 27.33
CA ILE A 296 -24.05 -11.08 27.75
C ILE A 296 -23.81 -9.62 28.13
N LEU A 297 -23.52 -9.37 29.40
CA LEU A 297 -23.09 -8.06 29.88
C LEU A 297 -21.57 -8.07 30.02
N VAL A 298 -20.91 -7.22 29.25
CA VAL A 298 -19.44 -7.05 29.27
C VAL A 298 -19.09 -6.01 30.34
N THR A 299 -18.29 -6.41 31.32
CA THR A 299 -17.83 -5.54 32.40
C THR A 299 -16.33 -5.24 32.25
N GLU A 300 -15.79 -4.33 33.05
CA GLU A 300 -14.34 -4.03 33.07
C GLU A 300 -13.48 -5.24 33.43
N SER A 301 -13.99 -6.20 34.22
CA SER A 301 -13.24 -7.35 34.72
C SER A 301 -13.60 -8.70 34.07
N GLY A 302 -14.71 -8.78 33.31
CA GLY A 302 -15.14 -10.05 32.74
C GLY A 302 -16.49 -9.93 32.00
N TRP A 303 -17.27 -10.98 32.08
CA TRP A 303 -18.61 -11.09 31.45
C TRP A 303 -19.62 -11.64 32.44
N LEU A 304 -20.87 -11.23 32.32
CA LEU A 304 -22.01 -11.88 32.95
C LEU A 304 -22.86 -12.52 31.86
N LEU A 305 -23.02 -13.83 31.90
CA LEU A 305 -23.86 -14.61 31.00
C LEU A 305 -25.10 -15.07 31.78
N ASN A 306 -26.26 -14.46 31.53
CA ASN A 306 -27.49 -14.73 32.30
C ASN A 306 -27.22 -14.75 33.82
N ASP A 307 -26.53 -13.70 34.34
CA ASP A 307 -26.10 -13.52 35.75
C ASP A 307 -24.98 -14.41 36.25
N LYS A 308 -24.46 -15.36 35.45
CA LYS A 308 -23.25 -16.12 35.77
C LYS A 308 -21.99 -15.31 35.44
N SER A 309 -21.14 -15.10 36.46
CA SER A 309 -19.85 -14.41 36.27
C SER A 309 -18.86 -15.29 35.51
N ILE A 310 -18.20 -14.72 34.50
CA ILE A 310 -17.24 -15.37 33.61
C ILE A 310 -15.98 -14.49 33.50
N SER A 311 -14.81 -15.08 33.63
CA SER A 311 -13.53 -14.36 33.69
C SER A 311 -12.76 -14.33 32.39
N THR A 312 -13.00 -15.29 31.48
CA THR A 312 -12.27 -15.38 30.20
C THR A 312 -13.23 -15.53 29.02
N VAL A 313 -12.77 -15.11 27.84
CA VAL A 313 -13.54 -15.32 26.58
C VAL A 313 -13.66 -16.81 26.25
N GLU A 314 -12.68 -17.62 26.60
CA GLU A 314 -12.69 -19.06 26.40
C GLU A 314 -13.85 -19.69 27.19
N GLU A 315 -13.94 -19.39 28.48
CA GLU A 315 -15.03 -19.83 29.35
C GLU A 315 -16.39 -19.35 28.82
N LEU A 316 -16.49 -18.09 28.35
CA LEU A 316 -17.69 -17.56 27.74
C LEU A 316 -18.16 -18.39 26.54
N LEU A 317 -17.24 -18.73 25.65
CA LEU A 317 -17.56 -19.52 24.46
C LEU A 317 -17.94 -20.98 24.81
N GLN A 318 -17.34 -21.58 25.85
CA GLN A 318 -17.68 -22.93 26.33
C GLN A 318 -19.10 -22.95 26.92
N GLU A 319 -19.42 -21.99 27.78
CA GLU A 319 -20.75 -21.88 28.39
C GLU A 319 -21.84 -21.60 27.35
N LEU A 320 -21.56 -20.71 26.39
CA LEU A 320 -22.47 -20.50 25.25
C LEU A 320 -22.66 -21.76 24.42
N GLY A 321 -21.57 -22.52 24.18
CA GLY A 321 -21.65 -23.81 23.48
C GLY A 321 -22.61 -24.79 24.16
N ALA A 322 -22.51 -24.92 25.48
CA ALA A 322 -23.36 -25.78 26.27
C ALA A 322 -24.87 -25.34 26.18
N LEU A 323 -25.13 -24.03 26.34
CA LEU A 323 -26.50 -23.48 26.27
C LEU A 323 -27.21 -23.73 24.93
N PHE A 324 -26.45 -23.77 23.82
CA PHE A 324 -27.01 -23.98 22.47
C PHE A 324 -26.93 -25.45 21.99
N THR A 325 -26.34 -26.36 22.76
CA THR A 325 -26.32 -27.79 22.47
C THR A 325 -27.51 -28.48 23.09
N ASP A 326 -28.08 -27.92 24.17
CA ASP A 326 -29.24 -28.46 24.90
C ASP A 326 -30.60 -27.95 24.34
N GLN A 327 -30.60 -27.21 23.24
CA GLN A 327 -31.78 -26.79 22.48
C GLN A 327 -31.81 -27.46 21.08
#